data_dfddace4f4c1d8f707271c3cd65f93c9
#
_entry.id   dfddace4f4c1d8f707271c3cd65f93c9
#
_cell.length_a   1.000
_cell.length_b   1.000
_cell.length_c   1.000
_cell.angle_alpha   90.00
_cell.angle_beta   90.00
_cell.angle_gamma   90.00
#
_symmetry.space_group_name_H-M   'P 1'
#
loop_
_entity.id
_entity.type
_entity.pdbx_description
1 polymer ?
#
loop_
_entity_poly.entity_id
_entity_poly.type
_entity_poly.pdbx_seq_one_letter_code
_entity_poly.pdbx_strand_id
1 'polypeptide(L)'
;MRHPARSAASFIPAKLTVQTLQEAAASCTGCDLYKQATQTVFGEGAGHAEIILVGEQPGDQEDRAGHPFVGPAGKILDKALAEARIARKEVYVTNAVKHF
;
A
#
# COMPACT_ATOMS: atom_id res chain seq x y z
N MET A 1 26.23 -14.85 -14.21
CA MET A 1 26.45 -13.56 -13.54
C MET A 1 25.20 -13.10 -12.83
N ARG A 2 25.34 -12.64 -11.61
CA ARG A 2 24.20 -12.14 -10.85
C ARG A 2 24.05 -10.64 -11.10
N HIS A 3 22.86 -10.22 -11.51
CA HIS A 3 22.54 -8.80 -11.54
C HIS A 3 22.28 -8.29 -10.11
N PRO A 4 22.62 -7.04 -9.82
CA PRO A 4 22.18 -6.43 -8.57
C PRO A 4 20.67 -6.58 -8.45
N ALA A 5 20.22 -7.00 -7.29
CA ALA A 5 18.79 -7.12 -7.05
C ALA A 5 18.15 -5.72 -7.10
N ARG A 6 17.14 -5.57 -7.95
CA ARG A 6 16.31 -4.37 -7.95
C ARG A 6 15.43 -4.42 -6.73
N SER A 7 15.38 -3.31 -6.00
CA SER A 7 14.70 -3.27 -4.72
C SER A 7 14.23 -1.85 -4.43
N ALA A 8 13.20 -1.74 -3.64
CA ALA A 8 12.76 -0.46 -3.10
C ALA A 8 13.69 0.07 -2.02
N ALA A 9 14.64 -0.73 -1.55
CA ALA A 9 15.51 -0.35 -0.43
C ALA A 9 16.28 0.96 -0.69
N SER A 10 16.74 1.18 -1.91
CA SER A 10 17.47 2.40 -2.28
C SER A 10 16.58 3.65 -2.31
N PHE A 11 15.27 3.49 -2.27
CA PHE A 11 14.31 4.59 -2.29
C PHE A 11 13.77 4.93 -0.90
N ILE A 12 14.15 4.16 0.12
CA ILE A 12 13.71 4.41 1.48
C ILE A 12 14.40 5.64 2.02
N PRO A 13 13.67 6.67 2.48
CA PRO A 13 14.29 7.90 3.00
C PRO A 13 14.93 7.66 4.36
N ALA A 14 15.86 8.56 4.73
CA ALA A 14 16.51 8.48 6.04
C ALA A 14 15.54 8.70 7.19
N LYS A 15 14.56 9.61 7.02
CA LYS A 15 13.52 9.85 8.01
C LYS A 15 12.33 8.93 7.73
N LEU A 16 11.99 8.08 8.69
CA LEU A 16 10.95 7.06 8.53
C LEU A 16 9.64 7.53 9.17
N THR A 17 8.81 8.19 8.38
CA THR A 17 7.43 8.54 8.76
C THR A 17 6.50 8.05 7.66
N VAL A 18 5.21 7.96 7.96
CA VAL A 18 4.22 7.60 6.93
C VAL A 18 4.29 8.57 5.76
N GLN A 19 4.40 9.85 6.03
CA GLN A 19 4.47 10.87 4.99
C GLN A 19 5.71 10.74 4.12
N THR A 20 6.90 10.60 4.72
CA THR A 20 8.14 10.48 3.94
C THR A 20 8.19 9.20 3.12
N LEU A 21 7.67 8.11 3.67
CA LEU A 21 7.59 6.84 2.96
C LEU A 21 6.58 6.90 1.81
N GLN A 22 5.46 7.56 2.01
CA GLN A 22 4.46 7.75 0.96
C GLN A 22 5.02 8.59 -0.20
N GLU A 23 5.71 9.67 0.11
CA GLU A 23 6.36 10.51 -0.89
C GLU A 23 7.42 9.73 -1.67
N ALA A 24 8.23 8.93 -0.97
CA ALA A 24 9.25 8.10 -1.60
C ALA A 24 8.63 7.03 -2.50
N ALA A 25 7.53 6.42 -2.08
CA ALA A 25 6.84 5.41 -2.87
C ALA A 25 6.28 5.98 -4.17
N ALA A 26 5.85 7.25 -4.16
CA ALA A 26 5.29 7.90 -5.33
C ALA A 26 6.29 7.99 -6.50
N SER A 27 7.58 8.00 -6.21
CA SER A 27 8.65 8.07 -7.23
C SER A 27 9.51 6.80 -7.25
N CYS A 28 9.09 5.73 -6.58
CA CYS A 28 9.87 4.50 -6.51
C CYS A 28 9.88 3.77 -7.85
N THR A 29 11.08 3.42 -8.32
CA THR A 29 11.31 2.63 -9.53
C THR A 29 12.09 1.37 -9.22
N GLY A 30 11.95 0.84 -8.00
CA GLY A 30 12.71 -0.33 -7.54
C GLY A 30 12.37 -1.64 -8.23
N CYS A 31 11.22 -1.71 -8.91
CA CYS A 31 10.81 -2.84 -9.75
C CYS A 31 10.02 -2.30 -10.94
N ASP A 32 9.57 -3.18 -11.83
CA ASP A 32 8.91 -2.75 -13.08
C ASP A 32 7.42 -2.42 -12.91
N LEU A 33 6.83 -2.68 -11.76
CA LEU A 33 5.38 -2.49 -11.57
C LEU A 33 4.95 -1.03 -11.71
N TYR A 34 5.83 -0.06 -11.41
CA TYR A 34 5.48 1.35 -11.55
C TYR A 34 5.17 1.76 -13.00
N LYS A 35 5.70 1.02 -14.00
CA LYS A 35 5.64 1.44 -15.40
C LYS A 35 4.24 1.53 -15.99
N GLN A 36 3.34 0.66 -15.55
CA GLN A 36 1.98 0.59 -16.07
C GLN A 36 0.93 0.97 -15.05
N ALA A 37 1.35 1.33 -13.84
CA ALA A 37 0.44 1.78 -12.81
C ALA A 37 -0.09 3.18 -13.13
N THR A 38 -1.36 3.41 -12.85
CA THR A 38 -1.97 4.74 -12.98
C THR A 38 -1.43 5.67 -11.90
N GLN A 39 -1.22 5.13 -10.70
CA GLN A 39 -0.71 5.87 -9.57
C GLN A 39 -0.17 4.92 -8.51
N THR A 40 0.50 5.48 -7.51
CA THR A 40 0.93 4.75 -6.34
C THR A 40 -0.25 4.58 -5.38
N VAL A 41 -0.44 3.38 -4.88
CA VAL A 41 -1.42 3.08 -3.83
C VAL A 41 -0.64 2.71 -2.57
N PHE A 42 -0.42 3.70 -1.71
CA PHE A 42 0.48 3.50 -0.57
C PHE A 42 -0.20 2.79 0.59
N GLY A 43 -1.29 3.32 1.08
CA GLY A 43 -2.03 2.82 2.22
C GLY A 43 -2.91 3.92 2.80
N GLU A 44 -3.77 3.56 3.73
CA GLU A 44 -4.58 4.55 4.43
C GLU A 44 -5.04 4.03 5.79
N GLY A 45 -5.37 4.96 6.67
CA GLY A 45 -5.87 4.67 8.01
C GLY A 45 -5.12 5.45 9.08
N ALA A 46 -5.21 4.98 10.30
CA ALA A 46 -4.60 5.64 11.45
C ALA A 46 -3.08 5.52 11.41
N GLY A 47 -2.37 6.65 11.54
CA GLY A 47 -0.91 6.66 11.54
C GLY A 47 -0.27 5.97 12.74
N HIS A 48 -1.02 5.80 13.83
CA HIS A 48 -0.59 5.11 15.05
C HIS A 48 -1.46 3.89 15.32
N ALA A 49 -1.91 3.21 14.28
CA ALA A 49 -2.77 2.05 14.41
C ALA A 49 -2.06 0.91 15.14
N GLU A 50 -2.79 0.24 16.02
CA GLU A 50 -2.30 -0.97 16.69
C GLU A 50 -2.38 -2.19 15.77
N ILE A 51 -3.23 -2.12 14.74
CA ILE A 51 -3.42 -3.20 13.77
C ILE A 51 -3.11 -2.67 12.38
N ILE A 52 -2.22 -3.35 11.68
CA ILE A 52 -1.89 -3.07 10.30
C ILE A 52 -2.28 -4.28 9.46
N LEU A 53 -3.09 -4.05 8.44
CA LEU A 53 -3.53 -5.10 7.53
C LEU A 53 -2.76 -4.95 6.22
N VAL A 54 -1.99 -5.97 5.88
CA VAL A 54 -1.08 -5.92 4.72
C VAL A 54 -1.52 -6.94 3.69
N GLY A 55 -1.99 -6.48 2.54
CA GLY A 55 -2.23 -7.32 1.38
C GLY A 55 -0.98 -7.44 0.52
N GLU A 56 -1.11 -8.09 -0.63
CA GLU A 56 0.01 -8.31 -1.53
C GLU A 56 0.21 -7.13 -2.48
N GLN A 57 -0.79 -6.79 -3.26
CA GLN A 57 -0.69 -5.84 -4.35
C GLN A 57 -2.05 -5.16 -4.59
N PRO A 58 -2.06 -3.86 -4.95
CA PRO A 58 -3.31 -3.20 -5.36
C PRO A 58 -3.88 -3.88 -6.62
N GLY A 59 -5.19 -3.94 -6.72
CA GLY A 59 -5.87 -4.37 -7.93
C GLY A 59 -6.18 -3.20 -8.85
N ASP A 60 -6.91 -3.48 -9.93
CA ASP A 60 -7.27 -2.48 -10.94
C ASP A 60 -8.10 -1.33 -10.34
N GLN A 61 -9.07 -1.66 -9.50
CA GLN A 61 -9.91 -0.63 -8.88
C GLN A 61 -9.13 0.25 -7.91
N GLU A 62 -8.21 -0.35 -7.16
CA GLU A 62 -7.32 0.38 -6.26
C GLU A 62 -6.40 1.31 -7.04
N ASP A 63 -5.84 0.83 -8.15
CA ASP A 63 -4.97 1.62 -9.02
C ASP A 63 -5.69 2.84 -9.57
N ARG A 64 -6.95 2.71 -9.95
CA ARG A 64 -7.76 3.81 -10.46
C ARG A 64 -8.16 4.79 -9.38
N ALA A 65 -8.53 4.30 -8.20
CA ALA A 65 -9.02 5.13 -7.10
C ALA A 65 -7.90 5.76 -6.28
N GLY A 66 -6.72 5.14 -6.23
CA GLY A 66 -5.62 5.58 -5.38
C GLY A 66 -5.76 5.18 -3.93
N HIS A 67 -6.69 4.28 -3.61
CA HIS A 67 -6.95 3.82 -2.25
C HIS A 67 -6.84 2.31 -2.17
N PRO A 68 -6.28 1.76 -1.06
CA PRO A 68 -6.19 0.32 -0.89
C PRO A 68 -7.54 -0.31 -0.56
N PHE A 69 -7.74 -1.54 -0.99
CA PHE A 69 -8.89 -2.35 -0.61
C PHE A 69 -10.24 -1.68 -0.87
N VAL A 70 -10.45 -1.21 -2.08
CA VAL A 70 -11.74 -0.61 -2.53
C VAL A 70 -12.50 -1.50 -3.51
N GLY A 71 -11.86 -2.55 -4.03
CA GLY A 71 -12.49 -3.51 -4.93
C GLY A 71 -13.18 -4.64 -4.19
N PRO A 72 -13.42 -5.79 -4.88
CA PRO A 72 -14.13 -6.92 -4.28
C PRO A 72 -13.50 -7.44 -2.98
N ALA A 73 -12.18 -7.57 -2.93
CA ALA A 73 -11.49 -7.98 -1.70
C ALA A 73 -11.67 -6.95 -0.58
N GLY A 74 -11.70 -5.67 -0.94
CA GLY A 74 -11.94 -4.59 0.02
C GLY A 74 -13.32 -4.66 0.66
N LYS A 75 -14.33 -5.06 -0.09
CA LYS A 75 -15.68 -5.24 0.44
C LYS A 75 -15.74 -6.38 1.44
N ILE A 76 -15.01 -7.46 1.18
CA ILE A 76 -14.90 -8.59 2.11
C ILE A 76 -14.18 -8.15 3.38
N LEU A 77 -13.11 -7.39 3.24
CA LEU A 77 -12.38 -6.83 4.37
C LEU A 77 -13.28 -5.93 5.22
N ASP A 78 -14.03 -5.03 4.59
CA ASP A 78 -14.93 -4.13 5.31
C ASP A 78 -15.99 -4.90 6.10
N LYS A 79 -16.53 -5.95 5.51
CA LYS A 79 -17.49 -6.82 6.19
C LYS A 79 -16.85 -7.54 7.39
N ALA A 80 -15.66 -8.07 7.22
CA ALA A 80 -14.94 -8.73 8.30
C ALA A 80 -14.63 -7.79 9.46
N LEU A 81 -14.19 -6.57 9.15
CA LEU A 81 -13.92 -5.55 10.16
C LEU A 81 -15.19 -5.17 10.92
N ALA A 82 -16.31 -4.99 10.20
CA ALA A 82 -17.59 -4.68 10.82
C ALA A 82 -18.04 -5.80 11.76
N GLU A 83 -17.91 -7.06 11.33
CA GLU A 83 -18.25 -8.22 12.17
C GLU A 83 -17.35 -8.30 13.42
N ALA A 84 -16.09 -7.94 13.28
CA ALA A 84 -15.14 -7.89 14.40
C ALA A 84 -15.31 -6.64 15.28
N ARG A 85 -16.20 -5.73 14.91
CA ARG A 85 -16.43 -4.46 15.60
C ARG A 85 -15.17 -3.57 15.62
N ILE A 86 -14.43 -3.61 14.52
CA ILE A 86 -13.24 -2.77 14.32
C ILE A 86 -13.56 -1.75 13.23
N ALA A 87 -13.44 -0.46 13.55
CA ALA A 87 -13.64 0.58 12.55
C ALA A 87 -12.44 0.62 11.61
N ARG A 88 -12.69 0.68 10.31
CA ARG A 88 -11.61 0.72 9.31
C ARG A 88 -10.66 1.91 9.55
N LYS A 89 -11.16 3.03 10.01
CA LYS A 89 -10.34 4.22 10.31
C LYS A 89 -9.40 4.03 11.50
N GLU A 90 -9.59 2.99 12.30
CA GLU A 90 -8.74 2.69 13.46
C GLU A 90 -7.57 1.80 13.11
N VAL A 91 -7.59 1.16 11.94
CA VAL A 91 -6.51 0.31 11.45
C VAL A 91 -5.76 1.02 10.33
N TYR A 92 -4.56 0.54 10.01
CA TYR A 92 -3.84 0.97 8.83
C TYR A 92 -3.88 -0.16 7.80
N VAL A 93 -4.31 0.16 6.58
CA VAL A 93 -4.52 -0.82 5.51
C VAL A 93 -3.55 -0.50 4.37
N THR A 94 -2.79 -1.49 3.94
CA THR A 94 -1.78 -1.30 2.90
C THR A 94 -1.53 -2.61 2.14
N ASN A 95 -0.63 -2.56 1.19
CA ASN A 95 -0.12 -3.72 0.47
C ASN A 95 1.40 -3.72 0.51
N ALA A 96 2.01 -4.89 0.39
CA ALA A 96 3.46 -5.01 0.31
C ALA A 96 3.99 -4.29 -0.94
N VAL A 97 3.29 -4.42 -2.06
CA VAL A 97 3.60 -3.72 -3.32
C VAL A 97 2.70 -2.49 -3.42
N LYS A 98 3.24 -1.37 -3.87
CA LYS A 98 2.53 -0.09 -3.92
C LYS A 98 1.98 0.27 -5.31
N HIS A 99 2.18 -0.58 -6.30
CA HIS A 99 1.74 -0.38 -7.68
C HIS A 99 1.02 -1.61 -8.22
N PHE A 100 0.02 -1.34 -9.06
CA PHE A 100 -0.70 -2.40 -9.76
C PHE A 100 0.04 -2.90 -11.01
#